data_0fd2fdd9b2e71e829f92626e5b3ec253
#
_entry.id   0fd2fdd9b2e71e829f92626e5b3ec253
#
_cell.length_a   1.000
_cell.length_b   1.000
_cell.length_c   1.000
_cell.angle_alpha   90.00
_cell.angle_beta   90.00
_cell.angle_gamma   90.00
#
_symmetry.space_group_name_H-M   'P 1'
#
loop_
_entity.id
_entity.type
_entity.pdbx_description
1 polymer ?
#
loop_
_entity_poly.entity_id
_entity_poly.type
_entity_poly.pdbx_seq_one_letter_code
_entity_poly.pdbx_strand_id
1 'polypeptide(L)'
;VSRSFDRFFNYGENETGKDIDITKCSVYDKIDGSLIKIYHHNGHWNVSTRGTAYAESDVGGYGITFKELVYKALNIKTQEEFDNIFDSFNIGRNYTFIFEVTSFENRIVTHYTGYKLWILSIRNNISGNYVAFPESQFESLFSQFSIHIPKRYEFSNIDECIEVVQNLKDLNEGYVVYNDGIPAFKLKSP
;
A
#
# COMPACT_ATOMS: atom_id res chain seq x y z
N VAL A 1 -14.21 -0.05 12.00
CA VAL A 1 -14.42 -1.03 10.94
C VAL A 1 -13.27 -1.06 9.95
N SER A 2 -12.78 0.10 9.52
CA SER A 2 -11.64 0.23 8.63
C SER A 2 -10.68 1.30 9.14
N ARG A 3 -9.39 1.01 9.15
CA ARG A 3 -8.38 1.91 9.67
C ARG A 3 -7.18 1.99 8.74
N SER A 4 -6.98 3.14 8.12
CA SER A 4 -5.86 3.42 7.24
C SER A 4 -4.61 3.83 8.02
N PHE A 5 -3.56 4.26 7.31
CA PHE A 5 -2.40 4.87 7.93
C PHE A 5 -2.76 6.10 8.76
N ASP A 6 -2.08 6.28 9.87
CA ASP A 6 -1.97 7.59 10.49
C ASP A 6 -1.18 8.50 9.54
N ARG A 7 -1.42 9.80 9.63
CA ARG A 7 -0.69 10.75 8.81
C ARG A 7 0.81 10.67 9.10
N PHE A 8 1.61 10.55 8.06
CA PHE A 8 3.07 10.64 8.14
C PHE A 8 3.59 11.63 7.09
N PHE A 9 4.71 12.26 7.41
CA PHE A 9 5.19 13.44 6.70
C PHE A 9 6.34 13.11 5.76
N ASN A 10 6.69 14.07 4.90
CA ASN A 10 7.95 14.02 4.15
C ASN A 10 9.13 14.17 5.13
N TYR A 11 10.27 13.59 4.75
CA TYR A 11 11.49 13.77 5.52
C TYR A 11 11.80 15.25 5.76
N GLY A 12 12.11 15.59 7.00
CA GLY A 12 12.40 16.97 7.42
C GLY A 12 11.18 17.85 7.66
N GLU A 13 9.99 17.46 7.19
CA GLU A 13 8.74 18.16 7.49
C GLU A 13 8.39 17.92 8.96
N ASN A 14 8.15 18.99 9.73
CA ASN A 14 7.92 18.92 11.18
C ASN A 14 9.00 18.12 11.94
N GLU A 15 10.28 18.29 11.57
CA GLU A 15 11.42 17.57 12.14
C GLU A 15 11.38 16.04 11.93
N THR A 16 10.49 15.57 11.06
CA THR A 16 10.27 14.15 10.84
C THR A 16 11.50 13.46 10.25
N GLY A 17 11.88 12.33 10.86
CA GLY A 17 12.94 11.46 10.37
C GLY A 17 14.36 11.88 10.73
N LYS A 18 14.59 13.06 11.30
CA LYS A 18 15.94 13.58 11.59
C LYS A 18 16.74 12.73 12.57
N ASP A 19 16.08 12.06 13.50
CA ASP A 19 16.71 11.24 14.53
C ASP A 19 16.60 9.73 14.26
N ILE A 20 16.15 9.34 13.07
CA ILE A 20 15.95 7.94 12.71
C ILE A 20 17.23 7.33 12.14
N ASP A 21 17.63 6.18 12.67
CA ASP A 21 18.68 5.35 12.10
C ASP A 21 18.10 4.52 10.93
N ILE A 22 18.41 4.91 9.70
CA ILE A 22 17.90 4.26 8.49
C ILE A 22 18.30 2.79 8.40
N THR A 23 19.40 2.37 9.03
CA THR A 23 19.86 0.98 9.01
C THR A 23 18.92 0.04 9.77
N LYS A 24 18.10 0.58 10.67
CA LYS A 24 17.09 -0.15 11.45
C LYS A 24 15.69 -0.06 10.84
N CYS A 25 15.56 0.61 9.70
CA CYS A 25 14.30 0.81 9.01
C CYS A 25 14.18 -0.08 7.79
N SER A 26 12.96 -0.25 7.31
CA SER A 26 12.64 -0.86 6.02
C SER A 26 12.30 0.23 5.03
N VAL A 27 12.98 0.25 3.89
CA VAL A 27 12.79 1.24 2.82
C VAL A 27 12.20 0.56 1.60
N TYR A 28 11.08 1.07 1.11
CA TYR A 28 10.37 0.50 -0.04
C TYR A 28 10.11 1.57 -1.10
N ASP A 29 9.98 1.11 -2.35
CA ASP A 29 9.45 1.96 -3.42
C ASP A 29 8.13 2.60 -2.99
N LYS A 30 7.98 3.89 -3.26
CA LYS A 30 6.70 4.58 -3.14
C LYS A 30 5.91 4.37 -4.42
N ILE A 31 4.91 3.51 -4.35
CA ILE A 31 4.05 3.18 -5.48
C ILE A 31 3.12 4.36 -5.78
N ASP A 32 3.02 4.74 -7.04
CA ASP A 32 2.23 5.86 -7.52
C ASP A 32 0.94 5.38 -8.17
N GLY A 33 -0.09 5.27 -7.39
CA GLY A 33 -1.42 4.86 -7.83
C GLY A 33 -2.49 5.49 -6.95
N SER A 34 -3.43 4.67 -6.51
CA SER A 34 -4.47 5.10 -5.58
C SER A 34 -4.49 4.22 -4.35
N LEU A 35 -4.55 4.86 -3.19
CA LEU A 35 -4.65 4.18 -1.90
C LEU A 35 -6.04 3.58 -1.77
N ILE A 36 -6.09 2.29 -1.49
CA ILE A 36 -7.33 1.58 -1.17
C ILE A 36 -7.17 0.80 0.13
N LYS A 37 -8.29 0.50 0.75
CA LYS A 37 -8.35 -0.33 1.95
C LYS A 37 -9.33 -1.48 1.72
N ILE A 38 -8.97 -2.64 2.23
CA ILE A 38 -9.83 -3.82 2.23
C ILE A 38 -10.11 -4.18 3.68
N TYR A 39 -11.39 -4.20 4.05
CA TYR A 39 -11.87 -4.38 5.41
C TYR A 39 -13.12 -5.25 5.43
N HIS A 40 -13.42 -5.87 6.57
CA HIS A 40 -14.59 -6.71 6.75
C HIS A 40 -15.72 -5.94 7.43
N HIS A 41 -16.90 -5.96 6.83
CA HIS A 41 -18.11 -5.34 7.37
C HIS A 41 -19.37 -5.98 6.76
N ASN A 42 -20.41 -6.14 7.57
CA ASN A 42 -21.68 -6.71 7.14
C ASN A 42 -21.54 -8.09 6.45
N GLY A 43 -20.71 -8.96 7.02
CA GLY A 43 -20.54 -10.33 6.53
C GLY A 43 -19.61 -10.49 5.33
N HIS A 44 -19.04 -9.41 4.79
CA HIS A 44 -18.21 -9.42 3.59
C HIS A 44 -16.95 -8.57 3.75
N TRP A 45 -15.93 -8.93 2.98
CA TRP A 45 -14.81 -8.03 2.73
C TRP A 45 -15.21 -6.97 1.70
N ASN A 46 -14.78 -5.75 1.94
CA ASN A 46 -15.16 -4.57 1.15
C ASN A 46 -13.93 -3.80 0.72
N VAL A 47 -14.04 -3.10 -0.39
CA VAL A 47 -13.03 -2.15 -0.86
C VAL A 47 -13.48 -0.73 -0.53
N SER A 48 -12.59 0.08 0.00
CA SER A 48 -12.83 1.51 0.19
C SER A 48 -11.69 2.35 -0.36
N THR A 49 -12.01 3.57 -0.74
CA THR A 49 -11.02 4.60 -1.08
C THR A 49 -10.95 5.63 0.03
N ARG A 50 -10.12 6.65 -0.16
CA ARG A 50 -10.04 7.78 0.77
C ARG A 50 -11.36 8.53 0.91
N GLY A 51 -12.16 8.59 -0.15
CA GLY A 51 -13.42 9.36 -0.19
C GLY A 51 -14.69 8.52 -0.10
N THR A 52 -14.62 7.20 -0.24
CA THR A 52 -15.81 6.34 -0.27
C THR A 52 -15.62 5.06 0.49
N ALA A 53 -16.69 4.61 1.18
CA ALA A 53 -16.67 3.38 1.98
C ALA A 53 -16.65 2.09 1.14
N TYR A 54 -17.21 2.13 -0.06
CA TYR A 54 -17.38 0.94 -0.91
C TYR A 54 -16.71 1.02 -2.28
N ALA A 55 -15.89 2.04 -2.50
CA ALA A 55 -15.10 2.22 -3.72
C ALA A 55 -15.91 2.17 -5.04
N GLU A 56 -17.11 2.71 -5.03
CA GLU A 56 -18.02 2.73 -6.18
C GLU A 56 -17.84 3.95 -7.08
N SER A 57 -16.89 4.83 -6.78
CA SER A 57 -16.60 6.01 -7.61
C SER A 57 -15.89 5.62 -8.90
N ASP A 58 -16.21 6.33 -9.97
CA ASP A 58 -15.55 6.19 -11.26
C ASP A 58 -14.08 6.61 -11.18
N VAL A 59 -13.22 5.86 -11.83
CA VAL A 59 -11.79 6.12 -11.93
C VAL A 59 -11.53 6.96 -13.18
N GLY A 60 -11.21 8.24 -12.98
CA GLY A 60 -10.74 9.12 -14.05
C GLY A 60 -11.71 9.28 -15.25
N GLY A 61 -12.99 9.04 -15.08
CA GLY A 61 -13.99 9.17 -16.16
C GLY A 61 -14.02 8.01 -17.15
N TYR A 62 -13.38 6.87 -16.85
CA TYR A 62 -13.33 5.71 -17.73
C TYR A 62 -14.50 4.72 -17.56
N GLY A 63 -15.47 5.02 -16.69
CA GLY A 63 -16.62 4.13 -16.45
C GLY A 63 -16.27 2.86 -15.67
N ILE A 64 -15.16 2.85 -14.96
CA ILE A 64 -14.70 1.74 -14.12
C ILE A 64 -14.52 2.21 -12.68
N THR A 65 -14.98 1.42 -11.72
CA THR A 65 -14.84 1.72 -10.30
C THR A 65 -13.52 1.20 -9.72
N PHE A 66 -13.10 1.74 -8.56
CA PHE A 66 -11.92 1.21 -7.85
C PHE A 66 -12.11 -0.23 -7.41
N LYS A 67 -13.32 -0.63 -7.04
CA LYS A 67 -13.65 -2.03 -6.76
C LYS A 67 -13.40 -2.93 -7.96
N GLU A 68 -13.80 -2.51 -9.14
CA GLU A 68 -13.54 -3.24 -10.38
C GLU A 68 -12.04 -3.34 -10.69
N LEU A 69 -11.26 -2.27 -10.46
CA LEU A 69 -9.81 -2.32 -10.61
C LEU A 69 -9.18 -3.37 -9.70
N VAL A 70 -9.62 -3.44 -8.44
CA VAL A 70 -9.14 -4.45 -7.47
C VAL A 70 -9.48 -5.84 -7.93
N TYR A 71 -10.70 -6.07 -8.37
CA TYR A 71 -11.13 -7.38 -8.89
C TYR A 71 -10.32 -7.81 -10.11
N LYS A 72 -10.04 -6.88 -11.02
CA LYS A 72 -9.16 -7.15 -12.17
C LYS A 72 -7.74 -7.48 -11.74
N ALA A 73 -7.19 -6.74 -10.79
CA ALA A 73 -5.84 -7.01 -10.27
C ALA A 73 -5.71 -8.39 -9.62
N LEU A 74 -6.76 -8.84 -8.93
CA LEU A 74 -6.81 -10.16 -8.30
C LEU A 74 -7.28 -11.27 -9.23
N ASN A 75 -7.71 -10.93 -10.44
CA ASN A 75 -8.26 -11.86 -11.43
C ASN A 75 -9.48 -12.64 -10.90
N ILE A 76 -10.40 -11.92 -10.28
CA ILE A 76 -11.66 -12.45 -9.73
C ILE A 76 -12.85 -11.70 -10.29
N LYS A 77 -14.04 -12.28 -10.13
CA LYS A 77 -15.31 -11.72 -10.63
C LYS A 77 -16.39 -11.62 -9.59
N THR A 78 -16.31 -12.38 -8.49
CA THR A 78 -17.39 -12.51 -7.51
C THR A 78 -16.97 -12.07 -6.11
N GLN A 79 -17.96 -11.64 -5.32
CA GLN A 79 -17.78 -11.34 -3.90
C GLN A 79 -17.29 -12.56 -3.11
N GLU A 80 -17.77 -13.76 -3.47
CA GLU A 80 -17.33 -14.99 -2.80
C GLU A 80 -15.84 -15.26 -3.00
N GLU A 81 -15.35 -15.11 -4.23
CA GLU A 81 -13.91 -15.22 -4.52
C GLU A 81 -13.10 -14.21 -3.72
N PHE A 82 -13.60 -12.98 -3.63
CA PHE A 82 -12.96 -11.90 -2.87
C PHE A 82 -12.89 -12.21 -1.37
N ASP A 83 -14.01 -12.64 -0.78
CA ASP A 83 -14.07 -13.02 0.63
C ASP A 83 -13.13 -14.19 0.93
N ASN A 84 -13.07 -15.18 0.06
CA ASN A 84 -12.20 -16.34 0.22
C ASN A 84 -10.71 -15.97 0.24
N ILE A 85 -10.28 -15.00 -0.61
CA ILE A 85 -8.91 -14.53 -0.61
C ILE A 85 -8.53 -13.96 0.76
N PHE A 86 -9.31 -13.02 1.29
CA PHE A 86 -8.94 -12.32 2.53
C PHE A 86 -9.19 -13.15 3.79
N ASP A 87 -10.18 -14.04 3.79
CA ASP A 87 -10.33 -15.02 4.85
C ASP A 87 -9.15 -16.01 4.90
N SER A 88 -8.52 -16.32 3.79
CA SER A 88 -7.38 -17.25 3.71
C SER A 88 -6.13 -16.77 4.43
N PHE A 89 -5.99 -15.48 4.70
CA PHE A 89 -4.88 -14.95 5.51
C PHE A 89 -4.95 -15.38 6.97
N ASN A 90 -6.12 -15.81 7.42
CA ASN A 90 -6.35 -16.42 8.73
C ASN A 90 -5.90 -15.58 9.94
N ILE A 91 -6.01 -14.27 9.82
CA ILE A 91 -5.72 -13.31 10.90
C ILE A 91 -6.99 -12.78 11.57
N GLY A 92 -8.16 -13.21 11.11
CA GLY A 92 -9.46 -12.71 11.55
C GLY A 92 -9.93 -11.49 10.76
N ARG A 93 -11.04 -10.90 11.22
CA ARG A 93 -11.77 -9.88 10.47
C ARG A 93 -11.63 -8.46 11.03
N ASN A 94 -10.83 -8.30 12.09
CA ASN A 94 -10.56 -7.00 12.73
C ASN A 94 -9.30 -6.32 12.18
N TYR A 95 -8.97 -6.59 10.92
CA TYR A 95 -7.81 -6.04 10.23
C TYR A 95 -8.22 -5.30 8.98
N THR A 96 -7.47 -4.24 8.66
CA THR A 96 -7.54 -3.53 7.39
C THR A 96 -6.27 -3.83 6.60
N PHE A 97 -6.44 -4.33 5.38
CA PHE A 97 -5.36 -4.44 4.41
C PHE A 97 -5.26 -3.11 3.66
N ILE A 98 -4.08 -2.51 3.67
CA ILE A 98 -3.82 -1.23 3.03
C ILE A 98 -3.01 -1.48 1.77
N PHE A 99 -3.55 -1.08 0.62
CA PHE A 99 -2.97 -1.32 -0.69
C PHE A 99 -2.83 -0.03 -1.49
N GLU A 100 -1.94 -0.07 -2.47
CA GLU A 100 -1.96 0.83 -3.62
C GLU A 100 -2.43 0.03 -4.83
N VAL A 101 -3.39 0.55 -5.59
CA VAL A 101 -3.81 -0.04 -6.86
C VAL A 101 -3.25 0.79 -8.01
N THR A 102 -2.63 0.11 -8.97
CA THR A 102 -2.08 0.76 -10.16
C THR A 102 -2.72 0.17 -11.41
N SER A 103 -3.02 1.04 -12.35
CA SER A 103 -3.57 0.68 -13.65
C SER A 103 -3.35 1.82 -14.65
N PHE A 104 -3.70 1.59 -15.89
CA PHE A 104 -3.73 2.66 -16.88
C PHE A 104 -4.71 3.77 -16.50
N GLU A 105 -5.88 3.40 -15.97
CA GLU A 105 -6.98 4.33 -15.69
C GLU A 105 -6.69 5.27 -14.51
N ASN A 106 -5.91 4.82 -13.51
CA ASN A 106 -5.60 5.66 -12.33
C ASN A 106 -4.16 6.15 -12.29
N ARG A 107 -3.51 6.18 -13.44
CA ARG A 107 -2.15 6.70 -13.58
C ARG A 107 -2.06 8.17 -13.19
N ILE A 108 -1.12 8.51 -12.31
CA ILE A 108 -0.83 9.90 -11.92
C ILE A 108 0.47 10.36 -12.57
N VAL A 109 1.57 9.76 -12.25
CA VAL A 109 2.92 10.11 -12.75
C VAL A 109 3.57 8.95 -13.49
N THR A 110 3.60 7.78 -12.88
CA THR A 110 4.27 6.60 -13.40
C THR A 110 3.37 5.80 -14.34
N HIS A 111 3.95 5.31 -15.44
CA HIS A 111 3.25 4.43 -16.37
C HIS A 111 3.36 2.98 -15.91
N TYR A 112 2.22 2.41 -15.50
CA TYR A 112 2.13 1.00 -15.18
C TYR A 112 1.49 0.20 -16.31
N THR A 113 1.88 -1.07 -16.46
CA THR A 113 1.25 -2.01 -17.37
C THR A 113 0.33 -2.95 -16.60
N GLY A 114 -0.89 -3.13 -17.10
CA GLY A 114 -1.88 -4.01 -16.48
C GLY A 114 -2.46 -3.47 -15.19
N TYR A 115 -3.18 -4.34 -14.48
CA TYR A 115 -3.83 -4.05 -13.20
C TYR A 115 -3.01 -4.72 -12.09
N LYS A 116 -2.54 -3.93 -11.12
CA LYS A 116 -1.71 -4.44 -10.03
C LYS A 116 -2.19 -3.93 -8.68
N LEU A 117 -2.16 -4.82 -7.70
CA LEU A 117 -2.43 -4.53 -6.31
C LEU A 117 -1.12 -4.71 -5.52
N TRP A 118 -0.72 -3.67 -4.80
CA TRP A 118 0.53 -3.62 -4.04
C TRP A 118 0.22 -3.53 -2.56
N ILE A 119 0.68 -4.51 -1.77
CA ILE A 119 0.48 -4.46 -0.32
C ILE A 119 1.40 -3.40 0.31
N LEU A 120 0.82 -2.52 1.12
CA LEU A 120 1.55 -1.51 1.85
C LEU A 120 1.65 -1.84 3.34
N SER A 121 0.57 -2.29 3.95
CA SER A 121 0.54 -2.68 5.36
C SER A 121 -0.75 -3.42 5.70
N ILE A 122 -0.75 -4.03 6.87
CA ILE A 122 -1.95 -4.60 7.50
C ILE A 122 -2.07 -3.97 8.88
N ARG A 123 -3.24 -3.48 9.22
CA ARG A 123 -3.46 -2.78 10.48
C ARG A 123 -4.56 -3.43 11.31
N ASN A 124 -4.32 -3.61 12.59
CA ASN A 124 -5.35 -4.05 13.54
C ASN A 124 -6.30 -2.88 13.82
N ASN A 125 -7.60 -3.08 13.56
CA ASN A 125 -8.61 -2.03 13.71
C ASN A 125 -8.91 -1.68 15.17
N ILE A 126 -8.68 -2.61 16.09
CA ILE A 126 -8.96 -2.44 17.51
C ILE A 126 -7.78 -1.77 18.21
N SER A 127 -6.59 -2.36 18.13
CA SER A 127 -5.39 -1.85 18.79
C SER A 127 -4.77 -0.66 18.06
N GLY A 128 -4.97 -0.58 16.74
CA GLY A 128 -4.28 0.36 15.88
C GLY A 128 -2.86 -0.02 15.52
N ASN A 129 -2.38 -1.19 15.97
CA ASN A 129 -1.04 -1.66 15.66
C ASN A 129 -0.92 -2.09 14.21
N TYR A 130 0.23 -1.82 13.60
CA TYR A 130 0.57 -2.31 12.28
C TYR A 130 1.20 -3.71 12.39
N VAL A 131 0.84 -4.59 11.45
CA VAL A 131 1.55 -5.85 11.26
C VAL A 131 2.87 -5.53 10.56
N ALA A 132 3.97 -6.08 11.08
CA ALA A 132 5.30 -5.86 10.48
C ALA A 132 5.30 -6.29 9.01
N PHE A 133 5.86 -5.46 8.15
CA PHE A 133 5.85 -5.66 6.70
C PHE A 133 7.29 -5.71 6.15
N PRO A 134 7.56 -6.64 5.21
CA PRO A 134 6.72 -7.77 4.84
C PRO A 134 6.78 -8.90 5.89
N GLU A 135 5.63 -9.48 6.18
CA GLU A 135 5.54 -10.68 7.02
C GLU A 135 5.84 -11.92 6.16
N SER A 136 6.87 -12.68 6.50
CA SER A 136 7.27 -13.86 5.73
C SER A 136 6.15 -14.90 5.60
N GLN A 137 5.31 -15.04 6.63
CA GLN A 137 4.16 -15.95 6.61
C GLN A 137 3.10 -15.58 5.57
N PHE A 138 3.04 -14.32 5.11
CA PHE A 138 2.10 -13.85 4.11
C PHE A 138 2.66 -13.76 2.69
N GLU A 139 3.98 -13.83 2.50
CA GLU A 139 4.59 -13.70 1.18
C GLU A 139 4.08 -14.72 0.18
N SER A 140 3.92 -15.98 0.58
CA SER A 140 3.40 -17.01 -0.30
C SER A 140 1.92 -16.79 -0.66
N LEU A 141 1.10 -16.28 0.27
CA LEU A 141 -0.28 -15.90 0.00
C LEU A 141 -0.36 -14.70 -0.96
N PHE A 142 0.45 -13.68 -0.74
CA PHE A 142 0.52 -12.56 -1.66
C PHE A 142 0.88 -13.04 -3.08
N SER A 143 1.89 -13.87 -3.21
CA SER A 143 2.29 -14.44 -4.49
C SER A 143 1.18 -15.29 -5.13
N GLN A 144 0.50 -16.12 -4.33
CA GLN A 144 -0.60 -16.98 -4.78
C GLN A 144 -1.74 -16.16 -5.41
N PHE A 145 -2.06 -15.02 -4.84
CA PHE A 145 -3.15 -14.15 -5.31
C PHE A 145 -2.69 -13.04 -6.25
N SER A 146 -1.46 -13.08 -6.72
CA SER A 146 -0.88 -12.05 -7.59
C SER A 146 -0.85 -10.66 -6.94
N ILE A 147 -0.72 -10.61 -5.63
CA ILE A 147 -0.50 -9.37 -4.89
C ILE A 147 1.00 -9.07 -4.87
N HIS A 148 1.36 -7.87 -5.30
CA HIS A 148 2.74 -7.44 -5.40
C HIS A 148 3.25 -6.83 -4.09
N ILE A 149 4.54 -7.04 -3.82
CA ILE A 149 5.25 -6.41 -2.71
C ILE A 149 6.15 -5.32 -3.31
N PRO A 150 6.09 -4.06 -2.82
CA PRO A 150 7.00 -3.03 -3.28
C PRO A 150 8.46 -3.44 -3.09
N LYS A 151 9.33 -3.04 -4.01
CA LYS A 151 10.75 -3.37 -3.93
C LYS A 151 11.36 -2.73 -2.68
N ARG A 152 12.16 -3.52 -1.96
CA ARG A 152 12.89 -3.09 -0.77
C ARG A 152 14.32 -2.66 -1.16
N TYR A 153 14.78 -1.61 -0.49
CA TYR A 153 16.13 -1.08 -0.61
C TYR A 153 16.82 -1.03 0.74
N GLU A 154 18.14 -1.10 0.73
CA GLU A 154 18.97 -0.94 1.91
C GLU A 154 19.96 0.19 1.72
N PHE A 155 20.14 1.02 2.74
CA PHE A 155 21.06 2.15 2.73
C PHE A 155 21.92 2.15 3.99
N SER A 156 23.16 2.61 3.84
CA SER A 156 24.11 2.70 4.95
C SER A 156 23.81 3.85 5.90
N ASN A 157 23.22 4.93 5.36
CA ASN A 157 22.84 6.12 6.11
C ASN A 157 21.75 6.90 5.35
N ILE A 158 21.14 7.86 6.02
CA ILE A 158 20.06 8.66 5.45
C ILE A 158 20.54 9.55 4.27
N ASP A 159 21.76 10.05 4.33
CA ASP A 159 22.29 10.92 3.28
C ASP A 159 22.42 10.17 1.95
N GLU A 160 22.86 8.91 2.00
CA GLU A 160 22.89 8.03 0.82
C GLU A 160 21.50 7.87 0.22
N CYS A 161 20.50 7.63 1.05
CA CYS A 161 19.11 7.49 0.63
C CYS A 161 18.60 8.78 -0.03
N ILE A 162 18.87 9.93 0.57
CA ILE A 162 18.47 11.24 0.04
C ILE A 162 19.13 11.49 -1.31
N GLU A 163 20.43 11.22 -1.43
CA GLU A 163 21.17 11.39 -2.68
C GLU A 163 20.57 10.54 -3.80
N VAL A 164 20.24 9.28 -3.52
CA VAL A 164 19.60 8.41 -4.51
C VAL A 164 18.25 8.96 -4.94
N VAL A 165 17.42 9.42 -3.99
CA VAL A 165 16.11 10.01 -4.30
C VAL A 165 16.24 11.25 -5.17
N GLN A 166 17.19 12.14 -4.88
CA GLN A 166 17.41 13.36 -5.66
C GLN A 166 17.84 13.08 -7.10
N ASN A 167 18.46 11.93 -7.34
CA ASN A 167 18.94 11.51 -8.66
C ASN A 167 17.98 10.54 -9.38
N LEU A 168 16.81 10.24 -8.82
CA LEU A 168 15.81 9.40 -9.47
C LEU A 168 15.36 10.06 -10.77
N LYS A 169 15.35 9.25 -11.82
CA LYS A 169 14.90 9.64 -13.16
C LYS A 169 13.66 8.83 -13.53
N ASP A 170 13.02 9.23 -14.60
CA ASP A 170 11.95 8.46 -15.23
C ASP A 170 10.70 8.26 -14.36
N LEU A 171 10.29 9.33 -13.66
CA LEU A 171 9.02 9.37 -12.95
C LEU A 171 8.93 8.44 -11.72
N ASN A 172 10.06 7.97 -11.20
CA ASN A 172 10.04 7.30 -9.90
C ASN A 172 9.70 8.31 -8.80
N GLU A 173 8.72 7.97 -7.98
CA GLU A 173 8.15 8.91 -7.00
C GLU A 173 9.03 9.09 -5.75
N GLY A 174 9.80 8.08 -5.39
CA GLY A 174 10.65 8.07 -4.21
C GLY A 174 10.47 6.83 -3.35
N TYR A 175 10.66 7.00 -2.05
CA TYR A 175 10.60 5.89 -1.08
C TYR A 175 9.66 6.18 0.08
N VAL A 176 9.18 5.12 0.71
CA VAL A 176 8.51 5.14 2.00
C VAL A 176 9.38 4.38 3.00
N VAL A 177 9.61 4.97 4.16
CA VAL A 177 10.44 4.40 5.22
C VAL A 177 9.54 3.99 6.38
N TYR A 178 9.67 2.72 6.78
CA TYR A 178 8.98 2.13 7.93
C TYR A 178 9.99 1.89 9.05
N ASN A 179 9.67 2.34 10.24
CA ASN A 179 10.43 2.04 11.45
C ASN A 179 9.65 1.05 12.30
N ASP A 180 10.18 -0.17 12.46
CA ASP A 180 9.50 -1.25 13.19
C ASP A 180 8.07 -1.51 12.67
N GLY A 181 7.92 -1.54 11.35
CA GLY A 181 6.64 -1.77 10.68
C GLY A 181 5.68 -0.59 10.68
N ILE A 182 6.04 0.54 11.29
CA ILE A 182 5.24 1.75 11.37
C ILE A 182 5.73 2.74 10.32
N PRO A 183 4.84 3.31 9.48
CA PRO A 183 5.24 4.35 8.53
C PRO A 183 5.86 5.54 9.27
N ALA A 184 7.11 5.85 8.96
CA ALA A 184 7.87 6.92 9.62
C ALA A 184 7.86 8.20 8.79
N PHE A 185 8.29 8.12 7.55
CA PHE A 185 8.34 9.26 6.63
C PHE A 185 8.43 8.81 5.19
N LYS A 186 8.26 9.75 4.28
CA LYS A 186 8.41 9.55 2.84
C LYS A 186 9.49 10.49 2.29
N LEU A 187 10.23 9.97 1.33
CA LEU A 187 11.22 10.69 0.55
C LEU A 187 10.73 10.76 -0.89
N LYS A 188 10.45 11.95 -1.37
CA LYS A 188 9.99 12.16 -2.74
C LYS A 188 11.12 12.69 -3.60
N SER A 189 11.12 12.26 -4.85
CA SER A 189 11.95 12.88 -5.89
C SER A 189 11.50 14.33 -6.13
N PRO A 190 12.39 15.19 -6.60
CA PRO A 190 12.08 16.59 -6.93
C PRO A 190 10.97 16.73 -7.96
#